data_78372d51498180a0c26369587ebf1ab7
#
_entry.id   78372d51498180a0c26369587ebf1ab7
#
_cell.length_a   1.000
_cell.length_b   1.000
_cell.length_c   1.000
_cell.angle_alpha   90.00
_cell.angle_beta   90.00
_cell.angle_gamma   90.00
#
_symmetry.space_group_name_H-M   'P 1'
#
loop_
_entity.id
_entity.type
_entity.pdbx_description
1 polymer ?
#
loop_
_entity_poly.entity_id
_entity_poly.type
_entity_poly.pdbx_seq_one_letter_code
_entity_poly.pdbx_strand_id
1 'polypeptide(L)'
;ERFGKPTVKKNGEKKILWIHAASIGEFKSSDLIIERYHKVFDILVTTTTKSSAEYIEEFYKNKITHQYIPFDVSLWCSRFLNFWKPNLILWIESDIWPNMLNKIRAKNINCLYLNARISPTSFKKWKSTKNFYRNSLKSFNKIFAQSKDDKKRIQELTNLQIDYIGNLKLAKNNNNSSINKDQSNTIMVASTHSNEEKEIIKSIKKTIREFNLKIYLAPRHPERISTIKQELNKEGFNISLESKKEFEENNIVIIDSFGKLDQYFKISDLVILGGSFLKN
;
A
#
# COMPACT_ATOMS: atom_id res chain seq x y z
N GLU A 1 -3.40 22.61 4.86
CA GLU A 1 -3.01 21.47 5.69
C GLU A 1 -1.50 21.41 5.89
N ARG A 2 -0.69 21.50 4.84
CA ARG A 2 0.78 21.39 4.87
C ARG A 2 1.49 22.37 5.80
N PHE A 3 0.83 23.49 6.15
CA PHE A 3 1.31 24.48 7.13
C PHE A 3 0.85 24.18 8.58
N GLY A 4 0.41 22.96 8.83
CA GLY A 4 -0.08 22.51 10.13
C GLY A 4 -1.46 23.07 10.52
N LYS A 5 -2.15 23.72 9.59
CA LYS A 5 -3.53 24.22 9.82
C LYS A 5 -4.52 23.12 9.42
N PRO A 6 -5.44 22.74 10.31
CA PRO A 6 -6.47 21.76 9.98
C PRO A 6 -7.47 22.35 8.98
N THR A 7 -7.96 21.51 8.07
CA THR A 7 -9.03 21.86 7.11
C THR A 7 -10.37 21.25 7.50
N VAL A 8 -10.34 20.32 8.45
CA VAL A 8 -11.53 19.64 8.97
C VAL A 8 -11.67 19.90 10.47
N LYS A 9 -12.89 19.90 10.95
CA LYS A 9 -13.18 19.97 12.38
C LYS A 9 -12.87 18.63 13.03
N LYS A 10 -12.45 18.68 14.29
CA LYS A 10 -12.30 17.50 15.12
C LYS A 10 -13.71 16.99 15.43
N ASN A 11 -14.03 15.80 14.93
CA ASN A 11 -15.34 15.18 15.15
C ASN A 11 -15.21 14.22 16.35
N GLY A 12 -15.87 14.54 17.45
CA GLY A 12 -16.10 13.58 18.52
C GLY A 12 -15.28 13.77 19.80
N GLU A 13 -15.71 13.03 20.81
CA GLU A 13 -15.14 13.00 22.17
C GLU A 13 -14.19 11.80 22.37
N LYS A 14 -14.07 10.92 21.36
CA LYS A 14 -13.24 9.74 21.44
C LYS A 14 -11.74 10.07 21.44
N LYS A 15 -10.97 9.17 21.98
CA LYS A 15 -9.50 9.23 21.88
C LYS A 15 -9.08 9.17 20.41
N ILE A 16 -8.08 9.96 20.03
CA ILE A 16 -7.57 9.98 18.65
C ILE A 16 -6.47 8.95 18.49
N LEU A 17 -6.66 8.04 17.54
CA LEU A 17 -5.63 7.20 16.97
C LEU A 17 -5.14 7.83 15.66
N TRP A 18 -3.91 8.34 15.66
CA TRP A 18 -3.31 8.90 14.46
C TRP A 18 -2.46 7.85 13.75
N ILE A 19 -2.76 7.60 12.48
CA ILE A 19 -2.01 6.71 11.59
C ILE A 19 -1.32 7.58 10.53
N HIS A 20 0.01 7.52 10.47
CA HIS A 20 0.77 8.13 9.39
C HIS A 20 1.23 7.07 8.39
N ALA A 21 0.86 7.26 7.11
CA ALA A 21 1.24 6.40 5.99
C ALA A 21 1.47 7.27 4.75
N ALA A 22 2.68 7.32 4.21
CA ALA A 22 3.03 8.25 3.15
C ALA A 22 2.30 7.97 1.82
N SER A 23 2.03 6.71 1.52
CA SER A 23 1.44 6.25 0.24
C SER A 23 0.23 5.33 0.44
N ILE A 24 -0.52 5.08 -0.64
CA ILE A 24 -1.63 4.09 -0.66
C ILE A 24 -1.15 2.72 -0.19
N GLY A 25 0.04 2.28 -0.68
CA GLY A 25 0.57 0.97 -0.33
C GLY A 25 0.90 0.82 1.15
N GLU A 26 1.36 1.90 1.79
CA GLU A 26 1.58 1.96 3.23
C GLU A 26 0.26 2.04 4.00
N PHE A 27 -0.68 2.86 3.53
CA PHE A 27 -2.00 3.00 4.13
C PHE A 27 -2.74 1.66 4.18
N LYS A 28 -2.71 0.86 3.12
CA LYS A 28 -3.32 -0.49 3.09
C LYS A 28 -2.77 -1.44 4.14
N SER A 29 -1.57 -1.21 4.65
CA SER A 29 -1.04 -1.97 5.80
C SER A 29 -1.79 -1.70 7.10
N SER A 30 -2.58 -0.62 7.17
CA SER A 30 -3.38 -0.25 8.34
C SER A 30 -4.86 -0.67 8.26
N ASP A 31 -5.31 -1.26 7.16
CA ASP A 31 -6.72 -1.62 6.93
C ASP A 31 -7.32 -2.42 8.10
N LEU A 32 -6.62 -3.47 8.55
CA LEU A 32 -7.08 -4.29 9.67
C LEU A 32 -7.19 -3.51 10.98
N ILE A 33 -6.29 -2.56 11.19
CA ILE A 33 -6.29 -1.72 12.38
C ILE A 33 -7.48 -0.77 12.33
N ILE A 34 -7.73 -0.16 11.16
CA ILE A 34 -8.87 0.73 10.95
C ILE A 34 -10.17 -0.02 11.17
N GLU A 35 -10.36 -1.16 10.52
CA GLU A 35 -11.58 -1.97 10.65
C GLU A 35 -11.85 -2.38 12.10
N ARG A 36 -10.81 -2.70 12.86
CA ARG A 36 -10.94 -3.12 14.25
C ARG A 36 -11.24 -1.98 15.21
N TYR A 37 -10.69 -0.77 14.97
CA TYR A 37 -10.66 0.28 15.96
C TYR A 37 -11.49 1.52 15.62
N HIS A 38 -12.04 1.69 14.40
CA HIS A 38 -12.80 2.87 14.01
C HIS A 38 -14.06 3.11 14.87
N LYS A 39 -14.59 2.08 15.51
CA LYS A 39 -15.73 2.21 16.44
C LYS A 39 -15.32 2.74 17.81
N VAL A 40 -14.07 2.53 18.22
CA VAL A 40 -13.54 2.85 19.56
C VAL A 40 -12.77 4.17 19.56
N PHE A 41 -12.06 4.48 18.48
CA PHE A 41 -11.25 5.67 18.31
C PHE A 41 -11.77 6.55 17.19
N ASP A 42 -11.54 7.86 17.31
CA ASP A 42 -11.54 8.75 16.17
C ASP A 42 -10.21 8.57 15.42
N ILE A 43 -10.26 7.98 14.24
CA ILE A 43 -9.05 7.66 13.47
C ILE A 43 -8.68 8.84 12.58
N LEU A 44 -7.52 9.44 12.84
CA LEU A 44 -6.88 10.41 11.97
C LEU A 44 -5.85 9.70 11.10
N VAL A 45 -5.94 9.86 9.78
CA VAL A 45 -4.93 9.36 8.85
C VAL A 45 -4.24 10.53 8.17
N THR A 46 -2.91 10.46 8.10
CA THR A 46 -2.14 11.43 7.31
C THR A 46 -1.35 10.76 6.21
N THR A 47 -1.36 11.38 5.01
CA THR A 47 -0.61 10.92 3.84
C THR A 47 0.21 12.05 3.22
N THR A 48 1.04 11.71 2.21
CA THR A 48 1.85 12.68 1.48
C THR A 48 1.39 12.91 0.03
N THR A 49 0.67 11.98 -0.59
CA THR A 49 0.31 12.03 -2.02
C THR A 49 -1.16 12.31 -2.25
N LYS A 50 -1.47 12.97 -3.38
CA LYS A 50 -2.83 13.25 -3.83
C LYS A 50 -3.63 11.96 -4.07
N SER A 51 -3.01 10.98 -4.74
CA SER A 51 -3.64 9.68 -4.99
C SER A 51 -4.04 8.94 -3.71
N SER A 52 -3.26 9.08 -2.63
CA SER A 52 -3.64 8.51 -1.34
C SER A 52 -4.85 9.20 -0.73
N ALA A 53 -4.94 10.52 -0.86
CA ALA A 53 -6.09 11.29 -0.37
C ALA A 53 -7.37 10.91 -1.12
N GLU A 54 -7.30 10.84 -2.45
CA GLU A 54 -8.43 10.43 -3.31
C GLU A 54 -8.91 9.01 -2.98
N TYR A 55 -7.98 8.07 -2.83
CA TYR A 55 -8.29 6.70 -2.43
C TYR A 55 -8.99 6.63 -1.06
N ILE A 56 -8.50 7.38 -0.08
CA ILE A 56 -9.09 7.41 1.26
C ILE A 56 -10.48 8.04 1.24
N GLU A 57 -10.66 9.13 0.51
CA GLU A 57 -11.96 9.79 0.36
C GLU A 57 -13.00 8.86 -0.28
N GLU A 58 -12.60 8.09 -1.27
CA GLU A 58 -13.49 7.15 -1.96
C GLU A 58 -13.91 5.97 -1.06
N PHE A 59 -12.96 5.35 -0.37
CA PHE A 59 -13.20 4.06 0.30
C PHE A 59 -13.36 4.14 1.81
N TYR A 60 -12.93 5.24 2.46
CA TYR A 60 -12.85 5.34 3.93
C TYR A 60 -13.50 6.59 4.54
N LYS A 61 -14.12 7.45 3.73
CA LYS A 61 -14.72 8.74 4.14
C LYS A 61 -15.52 8.69 5.45
N ASN A 62 -16.30 7.64 5.65
CA ASN A 62 -17.19 7.51 6.81
C ASN A 62 -16.54 6.84 8.04
N LYS A 63 -15.27 6.37 7.91
CA LYS A 63 -14.58 5.63 8.97
C LYS A 63 -13.43 6.40 9.59
N ILE A 64 -12.84 7.31 8.85
CA ILE A 64 -11.64 8.03 9.25
C ILE A 64 -11.68 9.50 8.84
N THR A 65 -10.88 10.33 9.51
CA THR A 65 -10.57 11.69 9.08
C THR A 65 -9.22 11.69 8.39
N HIS A 66 -9.16 12.21 7.17
CA HIS A 66 -7.91 12.33 6.42
C HIS A 66 -7.38 13.77 6.44
N GLN A 67 -6.07 13.91 6.54
CA GLN A 67 -5.33 15.15 6.28
C GLN A 67 -3.98 14.87 5.64
N TYR A 68 -3.41 15.84 4.92
CA TYR A 68 -2.00 15.77 4.58
C TYR A 68 -1.15 16.05 5.81
N ILE A 69 -0.06 15.27 5.97
CA ILE A 69 0.93 15.58 7.01
C ILE A 69 1.54 16.96 6.75
N PRO A 70 1.75 17.82 7.74
CA PRO A 70 2.42 19.09 7.54
C PRO A 70 3.87 18.88 7.08
N PHE A 71 4.44 19.83 6.33
CA PHE A 71 5.88 19.81 6.06
C PHE A 71 6.65 19.79 7.39
N ASP A 72 7.81 19.13 7.39
CA ASP A 72 8.61 18.87 8.60
C ASP A 72 9.30 20.14 9.15
N VAL A 73 8.50 21.17 9.39
CA VAL A 73 8.91 22.45 10.01
C VAL A 73 8.37 22.47 11.43
N SER A 74 9.26 22.73 12.40
CA SER A 74 8.97 22.65 13.84
C SER A 74 7.67 23.39 14.26
N LEU A 75 7.43 24.60 13.70
CA LEU A 75 6.24 25.39 13.99
C LEU A 75 4.96 24.69 13.48
N TRP A 76 4.99 24.15 12.28
CA TRP A 76 3.83 23.51 11.64
C TRP A 76 3.52 22.17 12.26
N CYS A 77 4.56 21.40 12.62
CA CYS A 77 4.40 20.17 13.40
C CYS A 77 3.77 20.44 14.77
N SER A 78 4.20 21.52 15.45
CA SER A 78 3.63 21.91 16.74
C SER A 78 2.16 22.32 16.61
N ARG A 79 1.78 23.09 15.57
CA ARG A 79 0.37 23.46 15.31
C ARG A 79 -0.50 22.22 15.11
N PHE A 80 -0.05 21.30 14.27
CA PHE A 80 -0.74 20.04 13.99
C PHE A 80 -0.98 19.23 15.26
N LEU A 81 0.07 19.01 16.06
CA LEU A 81 -0.02 18.23 17.29
C LEU A 81 -0.86 18.93 18.37
N ASN A 82 -0.82 20.27 18.45
CA ASN A 82 -1.63 21.04 19.39
C ASN A 82 -3.11 21.00 19.06
N PHE A 83 -3.46 20.94 17.79
CA PHE A 83 -4.86 20.83 17.35
C PHE A 83 -5.38 19.41 17.54
N TRP A 84 -4.69 18.42 16.95
CA TRP A 84 -5.19 17.04 16.96
C TRP A 84 -5.06 16.36 18.30
N LYS A 85 -4.00 16.61 19.07
CA LYS A 85 -3.72 15.99 20.39
C LYS A 85 -3.92 14.47 20.36
N PRO A 86 -3.21 13.71 19.47
CA PRO A 86 -3.39 12.29 19.35
C PRO A 86 -3.01 11.57 20.65
N ASN A 87 -3.76 10.52 21.01
CA ASN A 87 -3.49 9.70 22.18
C ASN A 87 -2.50 8.56 21.90
N LEU A 88 -2.54 8.07 20.67
CA LEU A 88 -1.64 7.02 20.16
C LEU A 88 -1.33 7.32 18.69
N ILE A 89 -0.08 7.11 18.31
CA ILE A 89 0.38 7.28 16.93
C ILE A 89 0.90 5.95 16.41
N LEU A 90 0.47 5.57 15.21
CA LEU A 90 1.02 4.48 14.44
C LEU A 90 1.71 5.04 13.21
N TRP A 91 3.02 4.87 13.16
CA TRP A 91 3.86 5.32 12.05
C TRP A 91 4.18 4.13 11.15
N ILE A 92 3.83 4.20 9.87
CA ILE A 92 3.90 3.05 8.96
C ILE A 92 5.09 3.19 7.99
N GLU A 93 5.88 2.13 7.88
CA GLU A 93 6.98 1.92 6.91
C GLU A 93 8.19 2.87 7.04
N SER A 94 8.50 3.69 6.01
CA SER A 94 9.87 4.18 5.83
C SER A 94 10.10 5.68 6.01
N ASP A 95 9.06 6.47 6.06
CA ASP A 95 9.19 7.93 6.14
C ASP A 95 9.66 8.38 7.52
N ILE A 96 10.81 9.04 7.57
CA ILE A 96 11.34 9.63 8.81
C ILE A 96 11.24 11.15 8.71
N TRP A 97 10.46 11.74 9.59
CA TRP A 97 10.19 13.17 9.71
C TRP A 97 10.76 13.70 11.03
N PRO A 98 12.02 14.14 11.08
CA PRO A 98 12.74 14.37 12.33
C PRO A 98 12.11 15.43 13.24
N ASN A 99 11.62 16.54 12.68
CA ASN A 99 11.00 17.59 13.49
C ASN A 99 9.67 17.11 14.09
N MET A 100 8.84 16.43 13.29
CA MET A 100 7.59 15.84 13.78
C MET A 100 7.86 14.83 14.88
N LEU A 101 8.79 13.89 14.66
CA LEU A 101 9.15 12.86 15.66
C LEU A 101 9.71 13.47 16.94
N ASN A 102 10.56 14.49 16.84
CA ASN A 102 11.07 15.21 18.02
C ASN A 102 9.95 15.91 18.80
N LYS A 103 8.94 16.49 18.12
CA LYS A 103 7.78 17.11 18.78
C LYS A 103 6.87 16.07 19.44
N ILE A 104 6.69 14.90 18.82
CA ILE A 104 5.94 13.77 19.40
C ILE A 104 6.62 13.35 20.71
N ARG A 105 7.95 13.14 20.68
CA ARG A 105 8.72 12.79 21.88
C ARG A 105 8.65 13.86 22.97
N ALA A 106 8.84 15.13 22.61
CA ALA A 106 8.78 16.24 23.57
C ALA A 106 7.42 16.39 24.26
N LYS A 107 6.35 15.92 23.61
CA LYS A 107 4.98 15.90 24.16
C LYS A 107 4.63 14.58 24.86
N ASN A 108 5.57 13.62 24.97
CA ASN A 108 5.36 12.29 25.54
C ASN A 108 4.15 11.55 24.93
N ILE A 109 3.90 11.71 23.62
CA ILE A 109 2.81 11.01 22.93
C ILE A 109 3.31 9.61 22.57
N ASN A 110 2.54 8.59 22.93
CA ASN A 110 2.85 7.21 22.56
C ASN A 110 2.88 7.05 21.04
N CYS A 111 4.01 6.59 20.51
CA CYS A 111 4.22 6.40 19.08
C CYS A 111 4.86 5.03 18.81
N LEU A 112 4.22 4.23 17.98
CA LEU A 112 4.69 2.92 17.54
C LEU A 112 5.11 2.99 16.07
N TYR A 113 6.29 2.46 15.77
CA TYR A 113 6.77 2.34 14.38
C TYR A 113 6.45 0.93 13.87
N LEU A 114 5.49 0.82 12.98
CA LEU A 114 5.00 -0.43 12.44
C LEU A 114 5.52 -0.66 11.03
N ASN A 115 5.76 -1.91 10.68
CA ASN A 115 6.25 -2.31 9.35
C ASN A 115 7.54 -1.59 8.98
N ALA A 116 8.40 -1.31 9.99
CA ALA A 116 9.63 -0.54 9.81
C ALA A 116 10.53 -1.20 8.76
N ARG A 117 10.91 -0.41 7.74
CA ARG A 117 11.66 -0.87 6.59
C ARG A 117 12.83 0.06 6.31
N ILE A 118 13.95 -0.54 5.90
CA ILE A 118 15.11 0.20 5.42
C ILE A 118 15.77 -0.54 4.25
N SER A 119 15.76 0.05 3.07
CA SER A 119 16.42 -0.54 1.90
C SER A 119 17.94 -0.63 2.08
N PRO A 120 18.63 -1.54 1.39
CA PRO A 120 20.10 -1.60 1.40
C PRO A 120 20.76 -0.26 1.04
N THR A 121 20.17 0.47 0.08
CA THR A 121 20.66 1.78 -0.36
C THR A 121 20.48 2.83 0.74
N SER A 122 19.30 2.88 1.38
CA SER A 122 19.04 3.80 2.50
C SER A 122 19.90 3.46 3.71
N PHE A 123 20.12 2.19 4.00
CA PHE A 123 21.02 1.76 5.06
C PHE A 123 22.46 2.29 4.87
N LYS A 124 23.01 2.18 3.64
CA LYS A 124 24.33 2.74 3.32
C LYS A 124 24.37 4.26 3.54
N LYS A 125 23.34 4.98 3.12
CA LYS A 125 23.24 6.44 3.33
C LYS A 125 23.18 6.81 4.81
N TRP A 126 22.38 6.10 5.60
CA TRP A 126 22.25 6.38 7.02
C TRP A 126 23.48 6.03 7.86
N LYS A 127 24.40 5.19 7.36
CA LYS A 127 25.67 4.92 8.06
C LYS A 127 26.49 6.19 8.33
N SER A 128 26.49 7.16 7.40
CA SER A 128 27.21 8.43 7.56
C SER A 128 26.57 9.36 8.59
N THR A 129 25.25 9.24 8.81
CA THR A 129 24.48 10.07 9.75
C THR A 129 23.79 9.22 10.83
N LYS A 130 24.46 8.17 11.27
CA LYS A 130 23.95 7.16 12.21
C LYS A 130 23.36 7.78 13.47
N ASN A 131 24.02 8.77 14.08
CA ASN A 131 23.54 9.40 15.29
C ASN A 131 22.23 10.17 15.09
N PHE A 132 22.08 10.82 13.94
CA PHE A 132 20.86 11.54 13.58
C PHE A 132 19.69 10.57 13.39
N TYR A 133 19.91 9.50 12.63
CA TYR A 133 18.91 8.44 12.44
C TYR A 133 18.48 7.81 13.76
N ARG A 134 19.46 7.42 14.61
CA ARG A 134 19.20 6.88 15.96
C ARG A 134 18.37 7.83 16.81
N ASN A 135 18.70 9.13 16.81
CA ASN A 135 17.99 10.12 17.60
C ASN A 135 16.54 10.30 17.13
N SER A 136 16.28 10.23 15.82
CA SER A 136 14.92 10.25 15.28
C SER A 136 14.12 9.02 15.73
N LEU A 137 14.73 7.83 15.70
CA LEU A 137 14.05 6.59 16.07
C LEU A 137 13.80 6.46 17.59
N LYS A 138 14.54 7.16 18.44
CA LYS A 138 14.25 7.25 19.88
C LYS A 138 12.90 7.90 20.22
N SER A 139 12.24 8.49 19.24
CA SER A 139 10.89 9.05 19.39
C SER A 139 9.80 7.97 19.41
N PHE A 140 10.13 6.75 19.00
CA PHE A 140 9.19 5.63 19.02
C PHE A 140 9.32 4.84 20.33
N ASN A 141 8.19 4.53 20.96
CA ASN A 141 8.15 3.69 22.16
C ASN A 141 8.47 2.22 21.83
N LYS A 142 8.03 1.76 20.65
CA LYS A 142 8.37 0.44 20.10
C LYS A 142 8.53 0.51 18.59
N ILE A 143 9.40 -0.34 18.05
CA ILE A 143 9.69 -0.44 16.63
C ILE A 143 9.53 -1.90 16.20
N PHE A 144 8.69 -2.12 15.21
CA PHE A 144 8.37 -3.44 14.66
C PHE A 144 8.81 -3.50 13.20
N ALA A 145 9.87 -4.24 12.94
CA ALA A 145 10.43 -4.38 11.61
C ALA A 145 9.58 -5.31 10.71
N GLN A 146 9.55 -4.98 9.42
CA GLN A 146 8.84 -5.73 8.39
C GLN A 146 9.50 -7.08 8.08
N SER A 147 10.82 -7.16 8.17
CA SER A 147 11.61 -8.37 7.89
C SER A 147 12.74 -8.54 8.89
N LYS A 148 13.31 -9.75 8.95
CA LYS A 148 14.50 -10.03 9.76
C LYS A 148 15.70 -9.20 9.31
N ASP A 149 15.83 -8.93 8.01
CA ASP A 149 16.90 -8.11 7.45
C ASP A 149 16.73 -6.63 7.81
N ASP A 150 15.50 -6.10 7.74
CA ASP A 150 15.23 -4.74 8.20
C ASP A 150 15.54 -4.58 9.69
N LYS A 151 15.13 -5.56 10.50
CA LYS A 151 15.49 -5.61 11.92
C LYS A 151 17.00 -5.49 12.13
N LYS A 152 17.80 -6.34 11.45
CA LYS A 152 19.27 -6.31 11.58
C LYS A 152 19.85 -4.95 11.18
N ARG A 153 19.43 -4.40 10.01
CA ARG A 153 19.92 -3.11 9.52
C ARG A 153 19.59 -1.96 10.49
N ILE A 154 18.36 -1.91 11.00
CA ILE A 154 17.94 -0.86 11.93
C ILE A 154 18.70 -1.00 13.27
N GLN A 155 18.86 -2.22 13.78
CA GLN A 155 19.65 -2.46 15.00
C GLN A 155 21.10 -2.03 14.86
N GLU A 156 21.76 -2.36 13.73
CA GLU A 156 23.15 -1.97 13.46
C GLU A 156 23.32 -0.44 13.42
N LEU A 157 22.33 0.29 12.88
CA LEU A 157 22.37 1.75 12.83
C LEU A 157 22.07 2.41 14.17
N THR A 158 21.26 1.80 15.02
CA THR A 158 20.65 2.51 16.16
C THR A 158 21.02 1.95 17.51
N ASN A 159 21.38 0.68 17.61
CA ASN A 159 21.52 -0.08 18.86
C ASN A 159 20.23 -0.01 19.73
N LEU A 160 19.06 0.15 19.10
CA LEU A 160 17.75 0.11 19.76
C LEU A 160 17.21 -1.32 19.73
N GLN A 161 16.31 -1.61 20.68
CA GLN A 161 15.54 -2.86 20.63
C GLN A 161 14.52 -2.77 19.50
N ILE A 162 14.58 -3.72 18.57
CA ILE A 162 13.67 -3.82 17.44
C ILE A 162 12.99 -5.18 17.49
N ASP A 163 11.68 -5.19 17.46
CA ASP A 163 10.90 -6.41 17.36
C ASP A 163 10.61 -6.77 15.88
N TYR A 164 10.28 -8.02 15.63
CA TYR A 164 9.90 -8.51 14.31
C TYR A 164 8.54 -9.20 14.41
N ILE A 165 7.57 -8.69 13.67
CA ILE A 165 6.19 -9.21 13.66
C ILE A 165 5.73 -9.66 12.26
N GLY A 166 6.60 -9.60 11.26
CA GLY A 166 6.26 -9.87 9.87
C GLY A 166 5.75 -8.62 9.12
N ASN A 167 5.39 -8.83 7.86
CA ASN A 167 4.92 -7.75 7.01
C ASN A 167 3.40 -7.56 7.15
N LEU A 168 2.98 -6.41 7.65
CA LEU A 168 1.55 -6.08 7.83
C LEU A 168 0.73 -6.14 6.52
N LYS A 169 1.37 -5.96 5.36
CA LYS A 169 0.70 -6.12 4.05
C LYS A 169 0.22 -7.57 3.79
N LEU A 170 0.83 -8.53 4.47
CA LEU A 170 0.45 -9.94 4.38
C LEU A 170 -0.60 -10.34 5.42
N ALA A 171 -0.86 -9.49 6.41
CA ALA A 171 -1.94 -9.70 7.35
C ALA A 171 -3.29 -9.50 6.62
N LYS A 172 -4.03 -10.59 6.42
CA LYS A 172 -5.35 -10.56 5.78
C LYS A 172 -6.43 -10.79 6.83
N ASN A 173 -7.54 -10.11 6.70
CA ASN A 173 -8.77 -10.59 7.33
C ASN A 173 -9.11 -11.95 6.70
N ASN A 174 -9.22 -12.97 7.52
CA ASN A 174 -9.77 -14.28 7.12
C ASN A 174 -11.30 -14.20 6.88
N ASN A 175 -11.82 -13.04 6.50
CA ASN A 175 -13.15 -12.98 5.96
C ASN A 175 -13.10 -13.71 4.61
N ASN A 176 -13.33 -15.02 4.71
CA ASN A 176 -13.61 -15.90 3.61
C ASN A 176 -14.85 -15.39 2.86
N SER A 177 -14.67 -14.41 1.98
CA SER A 177 -15.51 -14.40 0.80
C SER A 177 -15.06 -15.63 0.01
N SER A 178 -15.80 -16.72 0.17
CA SER A 178 -15.73 -17.89 -0.70
C SER A 178 -16.11 -17.41 -2.10
N ILE A 179 -15.11 -16.99 -2.87
CA ILE A 179 -15.29 -16.84 -4.30
C ILE A 179 -15.33 -18.28 -4.79
N ASN A 180 -16.50 -18.69 -5.26
CA ASN A 180 -16.64 -19.98 -5.90
C ASN A 180 -15.66 -20.01 -7.08
N LYS A 181 -14.73 -20.93 -7.04
CA LYS A 181 -13.81 -21.22 -8.13
C LYS A 181 -14.57 -22.09 -9.13
N ASP A 182 -15.46 -21.45 -9.92
CA ASP A 182 -16.31 -22.17 -10.88
C ASP A 182 -15.56 -22.62 -12.14
N GLN A 183 -14.30 -22.26 -12.29
CA GLN A 183 -13.52 -22.61 -13.49
C GLN A 183 -12.13 -23.13 -13.12
N SER A 184 -11.81 -24.31 -13.64
CA SER A 184 -10.45 -24.82 -13.79
C SER A 184 -9.74 -24.10 -14.96
N ASN A 185 -8.40 -24.04 -14.95
CA ASN A 185 -7.59 -23.52 -16.04
C ASN A 185 -7.59 -21.99 -16.17
N THR A 186 -7.34 -21.29 -15.09
CA THR A 186 -7.25 -19.83 -15.04
C THR A 186 -5.81 -19.34 -14.83
N ILE A 187 -5.38 -18.36 -15.60
CA ILE A 187 -4.06 -17.71 -15.46
C ILE A 187 -4.25 -16.22 -15.19
N MET A 188 -3.61 -15.71 -14.15
CA MET A 188 -3.50 -14.27 -13.89
C MET A 188 -2.18 -13.74 -14.45
N VAL A 189 -2.23 -12.75 -15.33
CA VAL A 189 -1.07 -12.02 -15.82
C VAL A 189 -1.11 -10.61 -15.23
N ALA A 190 -0.26 -10.32 -14.25
CA ALA A 190 -0.38 -9.14 -13.42
C ALA A 190 0.83 -8.21 -13.49
N SER A 191 0.58 -6.91 -13.32
CA SER A 191 1.61 -5.86 -13.23
C SER A 191 2.55 -5.79 -14.43
N THR A 192 2.02 -6.03 -15.62
CA THR A 192 2.77 -6.02 -16.87
C THR A 192 3.18 -4.61 -17.29
N HIS A 193 4.35 -4.53 -17.90
CA HIS A 193 4.90 -3.32 -18.51
C HIS A 193 4.70 -3.35 -20.04
N SER A 194 5.10 -2.26 -20.71
CA SER A 194 4.94 -2.11 -22.15
C SER A 194 5.55 -3.30 -22.92
N ASN A 195 4.82 -3.83 -23.87
CA ASN A 195 5.13 -4.98 -24.72
C ASN A 195 5.13 -6.36 -24.01
N GLU A 196 5.15 -6.44 -22.68
CA GLU A 196 5.12 -7.73 -21.98
C GLU A 196 3.81 -8.48 -22.23
N GLU A 197 2.68 -7.77 -22.27
CA GLU A 197 1.36 -8.36 -22.50
C GLU A 197 1.33 -9.16 -23.79
N LYS A 198 1.79 -8.52 -24.87
CA LYS A 198 1.82 -9.11 -26.20
C LYS A 198 2.73 -10.34 -26.24
N GLU A 199 3.95 -10.23 -25.71
CA GLU A 199 4.92 -11.34 -25.72
C GLU A 199 4.46 -12.51 -24.86
N ILE A 200 3.91 -12.26 -23.67
CA ILE A 200 3.39 -13.32 -22.79
C ILE A 200 2.23 -14.04 -23.48
N ILE A 201 1.21 -13.31 -23.93
CA ILE A 201 0.02 -13.91 -24.55
C ILE A 201 0.37 -14.65 -25.85
N LYS A 202 1.27 -14.11 -26.67
CA LYS A 202 1.75 -14.76 -27.88
C LYS A 202 2.47 -16.07 -27.56
N SER A 203 3.32 -16.10 -26.54
CA SER A 203 4.07 -17.28 -26.13
C SER A 203 3.17 -18.43 -25.68
N ILE A 204 2.03 -18.12 -25.04
CA ILE A 204 1.08 -19.12 -24.54
C ILE A 204 -0.18 -19.27 -25.44
N LYS A 205 -0.18 -18.66 -26.62
CA LYS A 205 -1.35 -18.64 -27.53
C LYS A 205 -1.88 -20.04 -27.86
N LYS A 206 -0.97 -20.99 -28.15
CA LYS A 206 -1.33 -22.39 -28.45
C LYS A 206 -1.97 -23.04 -27.22
N THR A 207 -1.37 -22.86 -26.06
CA THR A 207 -1.84 -23.41 -24.79
C THR A 207 -3.22 -22.82 -24.37
N ILE A 208 -3.45 -21.53 -24.59
CA ILE A 208 -4.75 -20.89 -24.33
C ILE A 208 -5.85 -21.61 -25.11
N ARG A 209 -5.62 -21.92 -26.39
CA ARG A 209 -6.61 -22.56 -27.26
C ARG A 209 -6.78 -24.05 -26.95
N GLU A 210 -5.68 -24.75 -26.72
CA GLU A 210 -5.67 -26.20 -26.47
C GLU A 210 -6.36 -26.57 -25.15
N PHE A 211 -6.13 -25.79 -24.10
CA PHE A 211 -6.67 -26.04 -22.77
C PHE A 211 -7.84 -25.12 -22.40
N ASN A 212 -8.36 -24.35 -23.33
CA ASN A 212 -9.42 -23.35 -23.11
C ASN A 212 -9.16 -22.49 -21.85
N LEU A 213 -7.95 -21.94 -21.76
CA LEU A 213 -7.53 -21.16 -20.60
C LEU A 213 -8.27 -19.83 -20.52
N LYS A 214 -8.69 -19.45 -19.31
CA LYS A 214 -9.17 -18.10 -19.00
C LYS A 214 -8.00 -17.26 -18.48
N ILE A 215 -7.76 -16.13 -19.13
CA ILE A 215 -6.67 -15.21 -18.77
C ILE A 215 -7.26 -13.95 -18.15
N TYR A 216 -6.81 -13.63 -16.94
CA TYR A 216 -7.06 -12.34 -16.31
C TYR A 216 -5.81 -11.48 -16.44
N LEU A 217 -5.90 -10.37 -17.17
CA LEU A 217 -4.78 -9.48 -17.49
C LEU A 217 -4.92 -8.16 -16.74
N ALA A 218 -3.98 -7.84 -15.87
CA ALA A 218 -3.94 -6.59 -15.12
C ALA A 218 -2.64 -5.82 -15.41
N PRO A 219 -2.66 -4.84 -16.30
CA PRO A 219 -1.47 -4.05 -16.60
C PRO A 219 -1.08 -3.15 -15.43
N ARG A 220 0.22 -2.85 -15.30
CA ARG A 220 0.76 -1.93 -14.30
C ARG A 220 0.21 -0.51 -14.46
N HIS A 221 -0.06 -0.12 -15.71
CA HIS A 221 -0.52 1.19 -16.13
C HIS A 221 -1.87 1.09 -16.84
N PRO A 222 -3.00 1.32 -16.13
CA PRO A 222 -4.35 1.18 -16.69
C PRO A 222 -4.64 2.08 -17.89
N GLU A 223 -3.96 3.21 -18.03
CA GLU A 223 -4.07 4.12 -19.18
C GLU A 223 -3.69 3.45 -20.51
N ARG A 224 -3.00 2.30 -20.48
CA ARG A 224 -2.59 1.54 -21.67
C ARG A 224 -3.62 0.49 -22.12
N ILE A 225 -4.73 0.34 -21.43
CA ILE A 225 -5.72 -0.72 -21.69
C ILE A 225 -6.24 -0.66 -23.14
N SER A 226 -6.50 0.52 -23.66
CA SER A 226 -6.94 0.69 -25.07
C SER A 226 -5.92 0.19 -26.08
N THR A 227 -4.64 0.48 -25.86
CA THR A 227 -3.53 0.02 -26.70
C THR A 227 -3.37 -1.50 -26.62
N ILE A 228 -3.37 -2.05 -25.40
CA ILE A 228 -3.26 -3.49 -25.15
C ILE A 228 -4.40 -4.24 -25.84
N LYS A 229 -5.63 -3.74 -25.74
CA LYS A 229 -6.79 -4.33 -26.42
C LYS A 229 -6.62 -4.36 -27.93
N GLN A 230 -6.15 -3.26 -28.54
CA GLN A 230 -5.90 -3.21 -29.97
C GLN A 230 -4.80 -4.18 -30.42
N GLU A 231 -3.71 -4.28 -29.66
CA GLU A 231 -2.59 -5.18 -29.96
C GLU A 231 -3.00 -6.65 -29.90
N LEU A 232 -3.71 -7.04 -28.85
CA LEU A 232 -4.14 -8.43 -28.66
C LEU A 232 -5.27 -8.83 -29.62
N ASN A 233 -6.15 -7.89 -30.01
CA ASN A 233 -7.15 -8.13 -31.06
C ASN A 233 -6.49 -8.41 -32.40
N LYS A 234 -5.40 -7.71 -32.76
CA LYS A 234 -4.62 -7.99 -33.98
C LYS A 234 -4.01 -9.40 -33.99
N GLU A 235 -3.71 -9.94 -32.81
CA GLU A 235 -3.22 -11.31 -32.63
C GLU A 235 -4.36 -12.36 -32.68
N GLY A 236 -5.61 -11.93 -32.90
CA GLY A 236 -6.78 -12.81 -33.03
C GLY A 236 -7.37 -13.29 -31.72
N PHE A 237 -7.26 -12.48 -30.66
CA PHE A 237 -7.95 -12.70 -29.39
C PHE A 237 -9.14 -11.76 -29.26
N ASN A 238 -10.25 -12.28 -28.74
CA ASN A 238 -11.37 -11.47 -28.29
C ASN A 238 -11.16 -11.06 -26.83
N ILE A 239 -11.31 -9.77 -26.53
CA ILE A 239 -10.96 -9.20 -25.24
C ILE A 239 -12.15 -8.49 -24.63
N SER A 240 -12.49 -8.87 -23.41
CA SER A 240 -13.45 -8.16 -22.57
C SER A 240 -12.78 -7.30 -21.50
N LEU A 241 -13.52 -6.32 -21.00
CA LEU A 241 -13.15 -5.52 -19.85
C LEU A 241 -13.91 -5.99 -18.62
N GLU A 242 -13.27 -6.05 -17.48
CA GLU A 242 -13.87 -6.48 -16.23
C GLU A 242 -15.06 -5.59 -15.84
N SER A 243 -14.95 -4.29 -16.05
CA SER A 243 -16.02 -3.33 -15.75
C SER A 243 -17.30 -3.55 -16.53
N LYS A 244 -17.22 -4.16 -17.73
CA LYS A 244 -18.39 -4.40 -18.61
C LYS A 244 -19.13 -5.70 -18.31
N LYS A 245 -18.59 -6.56 -17.42
CA LYS A 245 -19.17 -7.87 -17.07
C LYS A 245 -19.47 -8.81 -18.24
N GLU A 246 -18.81 -8.62 -19.37
CA GLU A 246 -18.94 -9.45 -20.58
C GLU A 246 -17.96 -10.63 -20.54
N PHE A 247 -18.12 -11.52 -19.52
CA PHE A 247 -17.10 -12.52 -19.21
C PHE A 247 -17.23 -13.83 -20.00
N GLU A 248 -18.39 -14.13 -20.59
CA GLU A 248 -18.72 -15.50 -20.95
C GLU A 248 -18.10 -16.00 -22.24
N GLU A 249 -17.78 -15.14 -23.21
CA GLU A 249 -17.32 -15.56 -24.53
C GLU A 249 -15.80 -15.36 -24.80
N ASN A 250 -15.11 -14.65 -23.95
CA ASN A 250 -13.73 -14.26 -24.21
C ASN A 250 -12.72 -14.92 -23.29
N ASN A 251 -11.68 -15.50 -23.86
CA ASN A 251 -10.60 -16.11 -23.10
C ASN A 251 -9.75 -15.11 -22.33
N ILE A 252 -9.72 -13.84 -22.74
CA ILE A 252 -8.91 -12.80 -22.08
C ILE A 252 -9.81 -11.69 -21.53
N VAL A 253 -9.70 -11.45 -20.23
CA VAL A 253 -10.39 -10.38 -19.51
C VAL A 253 -9.36 -9.41 -18.98
N ILE A 254 -9.41 -8.15 -19.39
CA ILE A 254 -8.56 -7.10 -18.83
C ILE A 254 -9.24 -6.53 -17.58
N ILE A 255 -8.50 -6.52 -16.48
CA ILE A 255 -8.94 -5.93 -15.21
C ILE A 255 -8.62 -4.43 -15.25
N ASP A 256 -9.66 -3.63 -15.42
CA ASP A 256 -9.60 -2.18 -15.59
C ASP A 256 -10.01 -1.41 -14.32
N SER A 257 -10.31 -2.12 -13.24
CA SER A 257 -10.70 -1.54 -11.95
C SER A 257 -9.64 -1.71 -10.87
N PHE A 258 -9.44 -0.66 -10.06
CA PHE A 258 -8.52 -0.70 -8.92
C PHE A 258 -9.09 -1.52 -7.76
N GLY A 259 -8.18 -2.16 -7.00
CA GLY A 259 -8.54 -2.83 -5.75
C GLY A 259 -9.05 -4.26 -5.87
N LYS A 260 -9.27 -4.76 -7.09
CA LYS A 260 -9.83 -6.10 -7.32
C LYS A 260 -8.81 -7.20 -7.56
N LEU A 261 -7.52 -6.90 -7.67
CA LEU A 261 -6.47 -7.89 -7.99
C LEU A 261 -6.49 -9.11 -7.04
N ASP A 262 -6.70 -8.88 -5.75
CA ASP A 262 -6.70 -9.94 -4.73
C ASP A 262 -7.72 -11.03 -4.99
N GLN A 263 -8.88 -10.70 -5.55
CA GLN A 263 -9.91 -11.69 -5.88
C GLN A 263 -9.47 -12.57 -7.07
N TYR A 264 -8.84 -11.97 -8.08
CA TYR A 264 -8.34 -12.70 -9.24
C TYR A 264 -7.12 -13.56 -8.91
N PHE A 265 -6.23 -13.10 -8.01
CA PHE A 265 -5.15 -13.95 -7.49
C PHE A 265 -5.68 -15.21 -6.78
N LYS A 266 -6.81 -15.10 -6.07
CA LYS A 266 -7.40 -16.23 -5.34
C LYS A 266 -8.02 -17.30 -6.24
N ILE A 267 -8.59 -16.89 -7.38
CA ILE A 267 -9.28 -17.81 -8.30
C ILE A 267 -8.35 -18.35 -9.39
N SER A 268 -7.17 -17.78 -9.58
CA SER A 268 -6.22 -18.21 -10.60
C SER A 268 -5.39 -19.41 -10.16
N ASP A 269 -5.20 -20.35 -11.10
CA ASP A 269 -4.36 -21.53 -10.88
C ASP A 269 -2.88 -21.21 -11.01
N LEU A 270 -2.54 -20.25 -11.90
CA LEU A 270 -1.19 -19.79 -12.17
C LEU A 270 -1.14 -18.26 -12.20
N VAL A 271 -0.07 -17.69 -11.70
CA VAL A 271 0.18 -16.25 -11.74
C VAL A 271 1.49 -15.97 -12.46
N ILE A 272 1.43 -15.11 -13.48
CA ILE A 272 2.58 -14.57 -14.19
C ILE A 272 2.71 -13.10 -13.77
N LEU A 273 3.84 -12.74 -13.15
CA LEU A 273 4.12 -11.36 -12.76
C LEU A 273 5.01 -10.69 -13.81
N GLY A 274 4.54 -9.56 -14.37
CA GLY A 274 5.30 -8.72 -15.27
C GLY A 274 6.38 -7.89 -14.55
N GLY A 275 7.09 -7.07 -15.33
CA GLY A 275 8.15 -6.17 -14.85
C GLY A 275 9.55 -6.75 -14.86
N SER A 276 9.74 -7.96 -15.40
CA SER A 276 11.05 -8.63 -15.46
C SER A 276 11.34 -9.38 -16.76
N PHE A 277 10.40 -9.43 -17.68
CA PHE A 277 10.54 -10.21 -18.92
C PHE A 277 11.29 -9.47 -20.03
N LEU A 278 11.18 -8.15 -20.08
CA LEU A 278 11.87 -7.32 -21.06
C LEU A 278 12.90 -6.45 -20.34
N LYS A 279 14.14 -6.43 -20.87
CA LYS A 279 15.13 -5.44 -20.46
C LYS A 279 14.69 -4.08 -21.00
N ASN A 280 14.53 -3.09 -20.09
CA ASN A 280 14.38 -1.69 -20.47
C ASN A 280 15.67 -1.16 -21.09
#